data_f1f7a8460e47e4cbd733ee570c9eac7c
#
_entry.id   f1f7a8460e47e4cbd733ee570c9eac7c
#
_cell.length_a   1.000
_cell.length_b   1.000
_cell.length_c   1.000
_cell.angle_alpha   90.00
_cell.angle_beta   90.00
_cell.angle_gamma   90.00
#
_symmetry.space_group_name_H-M   'P 1'
#
loop_
_entity.id
_entity.type
_entity.pdbx_description
1 polymer ?
#
loop_
_entity_poly.entity_id
_entity_poly.type
_entity_poly.pdbx_seq_one_letter_code
_entity_poly.pdbx_strand_id
1 'polypeptide(L)'
;KVLAVIIFIEVILLLLSRFVTDTVNGAHGWLTIPGGFSIQPAEYLKVILVWYLALIFSKRQDEIRDYDYQALTHNEWIPRNLTDWRWLTLILIGIVAIMPDLGNATILALTVLIMITASGVGYRWFTSLLGLVVSGSAIILGSIWIIGVDRVAKIPVFGYVAKRFSAFFNPFNDLTGAGHQLANSYYAMSNGGWFGLGLGNSIEKQGYLPEAHTDFVFAIVIEELGFVGASLILALLFFLILRVILVGIRAKNPFNSMMAIGIGGMMLVQTFINIGGISGLIPSTGVTFPFLSQGGNSLWVLSVAIAFVLNIDASEKRLRMKQEGILFEEKGKIKSYY
;
A
#
# COMPACT_ATOMS: atom_id res chain seq x y z
N LYS A 1 14.18 -20.42 1.13
CA LYS A 1 13.39 -21.49 0.47
C LYS A 1 11.89 -21.27 0.71
N VAL A 2 11.41 -21.10 1.97
CA VAL A 2 9.99 -20.90 2.28
C VAL A 2 9.39 -19.69 1.52
N LEU A 3 10.06 -18.53 1.54
CA LEU A 3 9.57 -17.34 0.85
C LEU A 3 9.47 -17.53 -0.67
N ALA A 4 10.39 -18.28 -1.30
CA ALA A 4 10.30 -18.58 -2.72
C ALA A 4 9.07 -19.42 -3.07
N VAL A 5 8.71 -20.37 -2.20
CA VAL A 5 7.47 -21.16 -2.34
C VAL A 5 6.24 -20.27 -2.19
N ILE A 6 6.24 -19.36 -1.22
CA ILE A 6 5.14 -18.41 -1.00
C ILE A 6 4.96 -17.51 -2.22
N ILE A 7 6.05 -16.94 -2.76
CA ILE A 7 6.00 -16.09 -3.97
C ILE A 7 5.49 -16.92 -5.17
N PHE A 8 5.92 -18.16 -5.31
CA PHE A 8 5.47 -19.04 -6.40
C PHE A 8 3.96 -19.31 -6.31
N ILE A 9 3.46 -19.63 -5.10
CA ILE A 9 2.02 -19.81 -4.86
C ILE A 9 1.27 -18.51 -5.17
N GLU A 10 1.80 -17.38 -4.72
CA GLU A 10 1.19 -16.06 -4.95
C GLU A 10 1.07 -15.72 -6.44
N VAL A 11 2.11 -16.00 -7.23
CA VAL A 11 2.08 -15.82 -8.69
C VAL A 11 0.98 -16.71 -9.32
N ILE A 12 0.85 -17.95 -8.87
CA ILE A 12 -0.22 -18.85 -9.35
C ILE A 12 -1.59 -18.28 -9.00
N LEU A 13 -1.80 -17.79 -7.76
CA LEU A 13 -3.06 -17.22 -7.35
C LEU A 13 -3.41 -15.95 -8.15
N LEU A 14 -2.43 -15.08 -8.41
CA LEU A 14 -2.60 -13.92 -9.29
C LEU A 14 -3.00 -14.32 -10.70
N LEU A 15 -2.33 -15.31 -11.30
CA LEU A 15 -2.68 -15.78 -12.64
C LEU A 15 -4.06 -16.44 -12.65
N LEU A 16 -4.40 -17.25 -11.66
CA LEU A 16 -5.73 -17.85 -11.54
C LEU A 16 -6.82 -16.79 -11.42
N SER A 17 -6.62 -15.75 -10.60
CA SER A 17 -7.60 -14.66 -10.47
C SER A 17 -7.80 -13.90 -11.78
N ARG A 18 -6.80 -13.88 -12.67
CA ARG A 18 -6.89 -13.23 -14.00
C ARG A 18 -7.68 -14.06 -15.01
N PHE A 19 -7.51 -15.38 -15.00
CA PHE A 19 -8.00 -16.25 -16.09
C PHE A 19 -9.24 -17.08 -15.73
N VAL A 20 -9.50 -17.31 -14.44
CA VAL A 20 -10.54 -18.25 -13.98
C VAL A 20 -11.78 -17.56 -13.45
N THR A 21 -11.67 -16.29 -13.03
CA THR A 21 -12.80 -15.60 -12.36
C THR A 21 -13.41 -14.50 -13.21
N ASP A 22 -14.71 -14.29 -12.98
CA ASP A 22 -15.46 -13.20 -13.58
C ASP A 22 -15.01 -11.85 -13.03
N THR A 23 -15.27 -10.79 -13.79
CA THR A 23 -14.95 -9.42 -13.38
C THR A 23 -15.87 -8.96 -12.25
N VAL A 24 -15.31 -8.51 -11.16
CA VAL A 24 -16.04 -7.79 -10.11
C VAL A 24 -15.71 -6.29 -10.28
N ASN A 25 -16.74 -5.49 -10.49
CA ASN A 25 -16.60 -4.03 -10.74
C ASN A 25 -15.61 -3.66 -11.87
N GLY A 26 -15.47 -4.55 -12.88
CA GLY A 26 -14.58 -4.32 -14.02
C GLY A 26 -13.12 -4.67 -13.80
N ALA A 27 -12.74 -5.19 -12.64
CA ALA A 27 -11.40 -5.69 -12.34
C ALA A 27 -11.41 -7.22 -12.16
N HIS A 28 -10.39 -7.90 -12.69
CA HIS A 28 -10.11 -9.30 -12.41
C HIS A 28 -9.15 -9.35 -11.24
N GLY A 29 -9.58 -9.69 -10.06
CA GLY A 29 -8.67 -9.67 -8.91
C GLY A 29 -9.14 -10.50 -7.73
N TRP A 30 -10.31 -11.15 -7.87
CA TRP A 30 -10.93 -11.90 -6.79
C TRP A 30 -11.04 -13.37 -7.15
N LEU A 31 -10.60 -14.25 -6.26
CA LEU A 31 -10.80 -15.69 -6.34
C LEU A 31 -11.94 -16.06 -5.41
N THR A 32 -13.07 -16.48 -5.96
CA THR A 32 -14.21 -16.97 -5.19
C THR A 32 -14.03 -18.46 -4.92
N ILE A 33 -13.93 -18.84 -3.65
CA ILE A 33 -13.81 -20.22 -3.21
C ILE A 33 -15.22 -20.76 -2.90
N PRO A 34 -15.51 -22.04 -3.23
CA PRO A 34 -16.75 -22.68 -2.81
C PRO A 34 -16.94 -22.54 -1.30
N GLY A 35 -18.07 -21.97 -0.87
CA GLY A 35 -18.33 -21.61 0.53
C GLY A 35 -18.50 -20.11 0.80
N GLY A 36 -18.41 -19.26 -0.24
CA GLY A 36 -18.70 -17.82 -0.15
C GLY A 36 -17.51 -16.95 0.29
N PHE A 37 -16.32 -17.51 0.41
CA PHE A 37 -15.12 -16.74 0.69
C PHE A 37 -14.48 -16.25 -0.62
N SER A 38 -14.11 -14.98 -0.65
CA SER A 38 -13.33 -14.41 -1.75
C SER A 38 -11.93 -14.01 -1.27
N ILE A 39 -10.92 -14.39 -2.04
CA ILE A 39 -9.52 -14.02 -1.79
C ILE A 39 -9.09 -13.03 -2.87
N GLN A 40 -8.43 -11.94 -2.46
CA GLN A 40 -7.79 -10.99 -3.35
C GLN A 40 -6.26 -11.13 -3.23
N PRO A 41 -5.61 -11.85 -4.15
CA PRO A 41 -4.16 -12.11 -4.06
C PRO A 41 -3.32 -10.84 -3.97
N ALA A 42 -3.69 -9.78 -4.69
CA ALA A 42 -2.97 -8.50 -4.65
C ALA A 42 -2.84 -7.91 -3.22
N GLU A 43 -3.76 -8.21 -2.30
CA GLU A 43 -3.68 -7.80 -0.89
C GLU A 43 -2.54 -8.53 -0.17
N TYR A 44 -2.41 -9.84 -0.38
CA TYR A 44 -1.35 -10.66 0.23
C TYR A 44 0.02 -10.31 -0.35
N LEU A 45 0.07 -10.05 -1.65
CA LEU A 45 1.30 -9.66 -2.34
C LEU A 45 1.97 -8.44 -1.69
N LYS A 46 1.22 -7.49 -1.16
CA LYS A 46 1.79 -6.30 -0.50
C LYS A 46 2.76 -6.67 0.64
N VAL A 47 2.35 -7.54 1.53
CA VAL A 47 3.19 -7.97 2.66
C VAL A 47 4.29 -8.95 2.21
N ILE A 48 3.99 -9.83 1.27
CA ILE A 48 4.97 -10.76 0.70
C ILE A 48 6.11 -9.99 0.02
N LEU A 49 5.80 -8.96 -0.74
CA LEU A 49 6.79 -8.11 -1.42
C LEU A 49 7.65 -7.34 -0.42
N VAL A 50 7.03 -6.77 0.63
CA VAL A 50 7.77 -6.13 1.73
C VAL A 50 8.74 -7.11 2.39
N TRP A 51 8.29 -8.32 2.69
CA TRP A 51 9.13 -9.37 3.27
C TRP A 51 10.29 -9.75 2.34
N TYR A 52 10.00 -9.93 1.06
CA TYR A 52 11.01 -10.25 0.05
C TYR A 52 12.10 -9.17 -0.04
N LEU A 53 11.70 -7.92 -0.18
CA LEU A 53 12.64 -6.80 -0.29
C LEU A 53 13.42 -6.58 1.00
N ALA A 54 12.77 -6.71 2.16
CA ALA A 54 13.44 -6.64 3.46
C ALA A 54 14.55 -7.70 3.57
N LEU A 55 14.31 -8.92 3.08
CA LEU A 55 15.31 -9.98 3.07
C LEU A 55 16.47 -9.68 2.11
N ILE A 56 16.19 -9.15 0.92
CA ILE A 56 17.22 -8.82 -0.08
C ILE A 56 18.08 -7.65 0.40
N PHE A 57 17.45 -6.56 0.81
CA PHE A 57 18.17 -5.34 1.19
C PHE A 57 18.95 -5.51 2.50
N SER A 58 18.42 -6.26 3.47
CA SER A 58 19.16 -6.54 4.71
C SER A 58 20.44 -7.34 4.50
N LYS A 59 20.47 -8.24 3.52
CA LYS A 59 21.68 -9.01 3.19
C LYS A 59 22.77 -8.19 2.50
N ARG A 60 22.43 -7.06 1.92
CA ARG A 60 23.33 -6.19 1.15
C ARG A 60 23.65 -4.87 1.88
N GLN A 61 23.27 -4.74 3.13
CA GLN A 61 23.36 -3.47 3.84
C GLN A 61 24.79 -2.93 3.95
N ASP A 62 25.77 -3.79 4.19
CA ASP A 62 27.18 -3.39 4.25
C ASP A 62 27.67 -2.91 2.88
N GLU A 63 27.29 -3.62 1.80
CA GLU A 63 27.64 -3.24 0.44
C GLU A 63 26.97 -1.91 0.03
N ILE A 64 25.70 -1.70 0.42
CA ILE A 64 24.97 -0.46 0.12
C ILE A 64 25.63 0.74 0.79
N ARG A 65 26.10 0.57 2.02
CA ARG A 65 26.80 1.61 2.78
C ARG A 65 28.07 2.08 2.07
N ASP A 66 28.79 1.17 1.42
CA ASP A 66 30.09 1.47 0.78
C ASP A 66 29.92 1.88 -0.70
N TYR A 67 28.98 1.29 -1.41
CA TYR A 67 28.79 1.44 -2.86
C TYR A 67 27.44 2.01 -3.28
N ASP A 68 26.62 2.45 -2.32
CA ASP A 68 25.31 3.09 -2.57
C ASP A 68 24.38 2.20 -3.43
N TYR A 69 23.64 2.83 -4.36
CA TYR A 69 22.71 2.13 -5.25
C TYR A 69 23.40 1.11 -6.17
N GLN A 70 24.66 1.30 -6.46
CA GLN A 70 25.45 0.37 -7.28
C GLN A 70 25.49 -1.03 -6.66
N ALA A 71 25.52 -1.17 -5.34
CA ALA A 71 25.44 -2.45 -4.66
C ALA A 71 24.10 -3.15 -4.86
N LEU A 72 22.98 -2.39 -4.89
CA LEU A 72 21.65 -2.96 -5.17
C LEU A 72 21.49 -3.44 -6.61
N THR A 73 22.25 -2.86 -7.52
CA THR A 73 22.13 -3.11 -8.97
C THR A 73 23.27 -3.93 -9.55
N HIS A 74 24.26 -4.32 -8.74
CA HIS A 74 25.51 -4.98 -9.19
C HIS A 74 26.21 -4.23 -10.35
N ASN A 75 26.19 -2.90 -10.34
CA ASN A 75 26.69 -2.04 -11.41
C ASN A 75 26.02 -2.25 -12.78
N GLU A 76 24.85 -2.88 -12.82
CA GLU A 76 24.13 -3.13 -14.06
C GLU A 76 22.86 -2.28 -14.11
N TRP A 77 22.70 -1.45 -15.14
CA TRP A 77 21.45 -0.71 -15.39
C TRP A 77 20.27 -1.64 -15.65
N ILE A 78 20.48 -2.62 -16.51
CA ILE A 78 19.51 -3.65 -16.84
C ILE A 78 20.06 -4.98 -16.30
N PRO A 79 19.33 -5.64 -15.38
CA PRO A 79 19.80 -6.90 -14.81
C PRO A 79 19.89 -7.98 -15.89
N ARG A 80 21.03 -8.65 -16.00
CA ARG A 80 21.22 -9.77 -16.94
C ARG A 80 20.53 -11.04 -16.46
N ASN A 81 20.46 -11.23 -15.14
CA ASN A 81 19.81 -12.39 -14.55
C ASN A 81 18.31 -12.14 -14.32
N LEU A 82 17.48 -13.01 -14.86
CA LEU A 82 16.01 -12.98 -14.62
C LEU A 82 15.64 -13.21 -13.15
N THR A 83 16.55 -13.73 -12.34
CA THR A 83 16.36 -13.91 -10.88
C THR A 83 16.72 -12.66 -10.07
N ASP A 84 17.11 -11.56 -10.71
CA ASP A 84 17.36 -10.29 -10.01
C ASP A 84 16.06 -9.78 -9.38
N TRP A 85 16.19 -9.21 -8.18
CA TRP A 85 15.06 -8.69 -7.42
C TRP A 85 14.25 -7.63 -8.19
N ARG A 86 14.90 -6.87 -9.06
CA ARG A 86 14.26 -5.82 -9.88
C ARG A 86 13.28 -6.42 -10.88
N TRP A 87 13.69 -7.48 -11.61
CA TRP A 87 12.81 -8.17 -12.56
C TRP A 87 11.63 -8.81 -11.85
N LEU A 88 11.86 -9.52 -10.75
CA LEU A 88 10.79 -10.14 -10.00
C LEU A 88 9.79 -9.10 -9.48
N THR A 89 10.29 -7.99 -8.93
CA THR A 89 9.44 -6.88 -8.44
C THR A 89 8.63 -6.26 -9.58
N LEU A 90 9.27 -5.96 -10.73
CA LEU A 90 8.58 -5.39 -11.89
C LEU A 90 7.54 -6.35 -12.47
N ILE A 91 7.83 -7.64 -12.53
CA ILE A 91 6.88 -8.66 -13.00
C ILE A 91 5.67 -8.73 -12.07
N LEU A 92 5.88 -8.79 -10.76
CA LEU A 92 4.79 -8.86 -9.78
C LEU A 92 3.88 -7.63 -9.84
N ILE A 93 4.45 -6.43 -9.88
CA ILE A 93 3.69 -5.18 -10.04
C ILE A 93 3.00 -5.15 -11.41
N GLY A 94 3.68 -5.58 -12.47
CA GLY A 94 3.14 -5.64 -13.82
C GLY A 94 1.94 -6.57 -13.96
N ILE A 95 1.97 -7.75 -13.33
CA ILE A 95 0.82 -8.67 -13.31
C ILE A 95 -0.39 -7.98 -12.67
N VAL A 96 -0.23 -7.31 -11.52
CA VAL A 96 -1.31 -6.59 -10.84
C VAL A 96 -1.84 -5.44 -11.70
N ALA A 97 -0.95 -4.69 -12.37
CA ALA A 97 -1.34 -3.61 -13.26
C ALA A 97 -2.14 -4.09 -14.50
N ILE A 98 -1.77 -5.26 -15.06
CA ILE A 98 -2.48 -5.89 -16.19
C ILE A 98 -3.85 -6.43 -15.77
N MET A 99 -4.07 -6.68 -14.48
CA MET A 99 -5.36 -7.07 -13.90
C MET A 99 -6.33 -5.90 -13.69
N PRO A 100 -6.18 -4.78 -14.33
CA PRO A 100 -6.46 -3.37 -14.08
C PRO A 100 -6.65 -2.96 -12.60
N ASP A 101 -5.91 -3.56 -11.71
CA ASP A 101 -5.87 -3.15 -10.29
C ASP A 101 -4.75 -2.11 -10.07
N LEU A 102 -4.98 -0.92 -10.63
CA LEU A 102 -4.01 0.18 -10.56
C LEU A 102 -3.78 0.68 -9.13
N GLY A 103 -4.77 0.54 -8.27
CA GLY A 103 -4.66 0.95 -6.86
C GLY A 103 -3.59 0.15 -6.14
N ASN A 104 -3.71 -1.18 -6.16
CA ASN A 104 -2.72 -2.07 -5.54
C ASN A 104 -1.36 -2.00 -6.25
N ALA A 105 -1.33 -1.88 -7.59
CA ALA A 105 -0.09 -1.69 -8.33
C ALA A 105 0.66 -0.41 -7.89
N THR A 106 -0.06 0.68 -7.68
CA THR A 106 0.51 1.94 -7.19
C THR A 106 1.02 1.82 -5.76
N ILE A 107 0.27 1.16 -4.87
CA ILE A 107 0.73 0.89 -3.50
C ILE A 107 2.02 0.08 -3.52
N LEU A 108 2.09 -0.99 -4.31
CA LEU A 108 3.29 -1.81 -4.44
C LEU A 108 4.48 -1.00 -4.93
N ALA A 109 4.30 -0.22 -6.01
CA ALA A 109 5.37 0.61 -6.59
C ALA A 109 5.91 1.65 -5.61
N LEU A 110 5.03 2.39 -4.92
CA LEU A 110 5.43 3.39 -3.94
C LEU A 110 6.05 2.75 -2.68
N THR A 111 5.56 1.59 -2.26
CA THR A 111 6.16 0.83 -1.16
C THR A 111 7.58 0.39 -1.52
N VAL A 112 7.81 -0.10 -2.73
CA VAL A 112 9.15 -0.44 -3.23
C VAL A 112 10.07 0.78 -3.20
N LEU A 113 9.58 1.94 -3.66
CA LEU A 113 10.33 3.19 -3.63
C LEU A 113 10.73 3.59 -2.20
N ILE A 114 9.79 3.51 -1.24
CA ILE A 114 10.07 3.76 0.18
C ILE A 114 11.14 2.79 0.70
N MET A 115 11.05 1.51 0.37
CA MET A 115 12.00 0.51 0.82
C MET A 115 13.40 0.70 0.21
N ILE A 116 13.50 1.07 -1.07
CA ILE A 116 14.78 1.41 -1.70
C ILE A 116 15.43 2.59 -0.95
N THR A 117 14.67 3.64 -0.64
CA THR A 117 15.21 4.79 0.08
C THR A 117 15.59 4.48 1.52
N ALA A 118 14.78 3.66 2.20
CA ALA A 118 15.06 3.21 3.55
C ALA A 118 16.25 2.24 3.65
N SER A 119 16.67 1.64 2.55
CA SER A 119 17.82 0.72 2.52
C SER A 119 19.17 1.40 2.74
N GLY A 120 19.23 2.74 2.79
CA GLY A 120 20.45 3.51 3.00
C GLY A 120 21.07 4.08 1.73
N VAL A 121 20.37 3.96 0.60
CA VAL A 121 20.76 4.55 -0.67
C VAL A 121 20.74 6.08 -0.60
N GLY A 122 21.71 6.74 -1.23
CA GLY A 122 21.83 8.19 -1.21
C GLY A 122 20.58 8.93 -1.73
N TYR A 123 20.28 10.08 -1.14
CA TYR A 123 19.08 10.88 -1.46
C TYR A 123 18.94 11.25 -2.95
N ARG A 124 20.04 11.31 -3.70
CA ARG A 124 20.04 11.57 -5.13
C ARG A 124 19.29 10.50 -5.93
N TRP A 125 19.40 9.25 -5.51
CA TRP A 125 18.67 8.14 -6.12
C TRP A 125 17.17 8.24 -5.81
N PHE A 126 16.82 8.62 -4.58
CA PHE A 126 15.43 8.88 -4.23
C PHE A 126 14.81 9.95 -5.13
N THR A 127 15.46 11.11 -5.25
CA THR A 127 14.95 12.21 -6.07
C THR A 127 14.85 11.83 -7.54
N SER A 128 15.80 11.04 -8.07
CA SER A 128 15.77 10.55 -9.45
C SER A 128 14.64 9.55 -9.69
N LEU A 129 14.44 8.58 -8.81
CA LEU A 129 13.35 7.61 -8.88
C LEU A 129 11.98 8.26 -8.71
N LEU A 130 11.86 9.17 -7.75
CA LEU A 130 10.65 9.96 -7.56
C LEU A 130 10.35 10.82 -8.79
N GLY A 131 11.37 11.50 -9.33
CA GLY A 131 11.25 12.27 -10.57
C GLY A 131 10.78 11.42 -11.75
N LEU A 132 11.29 10.19 -11.88
CA LEU A 132 10.87 9.25 -12.91
C LEU A 132 9.40 8.82 -12.74
N VAL A 133 8.97 8.55 -11.51
CA VAL A 133 7.57 8.18 -11.21
C VAL A 133 6.65 9.36 -11.51
N VAL A 134 7.00 10.57 -11.04
CA VAL A 134 6.18 11.79 -11.26
C VAL A 134 6.12 12.15 -12.74
N SER A 135 7.26 12.17 -13.44
CA SER A 135 7.29 12.49 -14.89
C SER A 135 6.57 11.42 -15.71
N GLY A 136 6.76 10.14 -15.41
CA GLY A 136 6.03 9.05 -16.06
C GLY A 136 4.52 9.17 -15.88
N SER A 137 4.07 9.44 -14.65
CA SER A 137 2.66 9.70 -14.36
C SER A 137 2.12 10.92 -15.12
N ALA A 138 2.87 12.01 -15.13
CA ALA A 138 2.49 13.24 -15.86
C ALA A 138 2.39 12.99 -17.38
N ILE A 139 3.29 12.20 -17.95
CA ILE A 139 3.26 11.84 -19.38
C ILE A 139 2.01 10.98 -19.67
N ILE A 140 1.71 9.98 -18.83
CA ILE A 140 0.52 9.14 -19.00
C ILE A 140 -0.74 9.98 -18.91
N LEU A 141 -0.86 10.82 -17.87
CA LEU A 141 -2.01 11.67 -17.66
C LEU A 141 -2.17 12.71 -18.80
N GLY A 142 -1.07 13.32 -19.19
CA GLY A 142 -1.05 14.27 -20.31
C GLY A 142 -1.42 13.62 -21.65
N SER A 143 -0.95 12.40 -21.91
CA SER A 143 -1.34 11.64 -23.11
C SER A 143 -2.83 11.30 -23.12
N ILE A 144 -3.40 10.87 -21.98
CA ILE A 144 -4.84 10.63 -21.86
C ILE A 144 -5.64 11.90 -22.12
N TRP A 145 -5.18 13.03 -21.60
CA TRP A 145 -5.82 14.34 -21.81
C TRP A 145 -5.77 14.80 -23.29
N ILE A 146 -4.61 14.63 -23.97
CA ILE A 146 -4.40 15.01 -25.37
C ILE A 146 -5.16 14.09 -26.33
N ILE A 147 -5.10 12.77 -26.12
CA ILE A 147 -5.75 11.76 -27.00
C ILE A 147 -7.27 11.81 -26.84
N GLY A 148 -7.75 12.22 -25.68
CA GLY A 148 -9.14 12.22 -25.28
C GLY A 148 -9.57 10.91 -24.63
N VAL A 149 -10.29 11.03 -23.53
CA VAL A 149 -10.76 9.89 -22.69
C VAL A 149 -11.58 8.89 -23.51
N ASP A 150 -12.40 9.38 -24.44
CA ASP A 150 -13.28 8.52 -25.27
C ASP A 150 -12.52 7.59 -26.22
N ARG A 151 -11.36 8.00 -26.70
CA ARG A 151 -10.50 7.15 -27.55
C ARG A 151 -9.76 6.12 -26.72
N VAL A 152 -9.26 6.52 -25.56
CA VAL A 152 -8.57 5.62 -24.61
C VAL A 152 -9.54 4.58 -24.05
N ALA A 153 -10.79 4.94 -23.82
CA ALA A 153 -11.84 4.05 -23.33
C ALA A 153 -12.16 2.87 -24.29
N LYS A 154 -11.84 3.01 -25.57
CA LYS A 154 -12.04 1.94 -26.57
C LYS A 154 -10.96 0.84 -26.50
N ILE A 155 -9.87 1.07 -25.81
CA ILE A 155 -8.79 0.09 -25.65
C ILE A 155 -9.17 -0.85 -24.49
N PRO A 156 -9.29 -2.19 -24.70
CA PRO A 156 -9.89 -3.12 -23.75
C PRO A 156 -9.29 -3.06 -22.32
N VAL A 157 -7.98 -2.90 -22.20
CA VAL A 157 -7.31 -2.83 -20.89
C VAL A 157 -7.46 -1.45 -20.23
N PHE A 158 -7.56 -0.39 -21.04
CA PHE A 158 -7.59 0.99 -20.56
C PHE A 158 -9.01 1.56 -20.38
N GLY A 159 -10.04 0.87 -20.82
CA GLY A 159 -11.43 1.35 -20.72
C GLY A 159 -11.88 1.61 -19.29
N TYR A 160 -11.51 0.74 -18.35
CA TYR A 160 -11.79 0.93 -16.93
C TYR A 160 -11.05 2.14 -16.35
N VAL A 161 -9.78 2.29 -16.71
CA VAL A 161 -8.94 3.42 -16.29
C VAL A 161 -9.49 4.73 -16.85
N ALA A 162 -9.83 4.76 -18.13
CA ALA A 162 -10.38 5.94 -18.78
C ALA A 162 -11.70 6.42 -18.13
N LYS A 163 -12.59 5.48 -17.73
CA LYS A 163 -13.81 5.82 -17.00
C LYS A 163 -13.53 6.49 -15.65
N ARG A 164 -12.55 5.99 -14.89
CA ARG A 164 -12.16 6.60 -13.61
C ARG A 164 -11.53 7.99 -13.79
N PHE A 165 -10.77 8.18 -14.87
CA PHE A 165 -10.24 9.50 -15.23
C PHE A 165 -11.34 10.47 -15.65
N SER A 166 -12.33 10.02 -16.45
CA SER A 166 -13.48 10.84 -16.80
C SER A 166 -14.26 11.30 -15.58
N ALA A 167 -14.52 10.37 -14.66
CA ALA A 167 -15.16 10.67 -13.38
C ALA A 167 -14.36 11.64 -12.51
N PHE A 168 -13.05 11.54 -12.54
CA PHE A 168 -12.16 12.45 -11.79
C PHE A 168 -12.21 13.89 -12.30
N PHE A 169 -12.21 14.08 -13.64
CA PHE A 169 -12.24 15.44 -14.21
C PHE A 169 -13.63 16.10 -14.10
N ASN A 170 -14.72 15.31 -14.24
CA ASN A 170 -16.09 15.82 -14.22
C ASN A 170 -17.04 14.81 -13.54
N PRO A 171 -17.01 14.67 -12.21
CA PRO A 171 -17.83 13.69 -11.51
C PRO A 171 -19.34 13.94 -11.66
N PHE A 172 -19.76 15.20 -11.85
CA PHE A 172 -21.16 15.59 -11.93
C PHE A 172 -21.77 15.45 -13.34
N ASN A 173 -20.97 15.17 -14.37
CA ASN A 173 -21.49 14.98 -15.73
C ASN A 173 -22.12 13.61 -15.94
N ASP A 174 -21.77 12.62 -15.15
CA ASP A 174 -22.31 11.26 -15.23
C ASP A 174 -22.68 10.75 -13.84
N LEU A 175 -23.83 11.23 -13.36
CA LEU A 175 -24.38 10.86 -12.04
C LEU A 175 -25.02 9.47 -11.98
N THR A 176 -25.03 8.73 -13.07
CA THR A 176 -25.54 7.34 -13.14
C THR A 176 -24.45 6.32 -13.43
N GLY A 177 -23.26 6.76 -13.84
CA GLY A 177 -22.14 5.93 -14.23
C GLY A 177 -20.90 6.12 -13.34
N ALA A 178 -19.77 6.32 -13.99
CA ALA A 178 -18.46 6.37 -13.30
C ALA A 178 -18.32 7.57 -12.33
N GLY A 179 -19.02 8.69 -12.57
CA GLY A 179 -19.02 9.86 -11.69
C GLY A 179 -19.87 9.70 -10.43
N HIS A 180 -20.82 8.77 -10.42
CA HIS A 180 -21.77 8.57 -9.33
C HIS A 180 -21.10 8.35 -7.96
N GLN A 181 -20.11 7.47 -7.91
CA GLN A 181 -19.38 7.17 -6.67
C GLN A 181 -18.68 8.40 -6.09
N LEU A 182 -17.98 9.16 -6.93
CA LEU A 182 -17.22 10.31 -6.49
C LEU A 182 -18.13 11.49 -6.11
N ALA A 183 -19.20 11.73 -6.86
CA ALA A 183 -20.20 12.76 -6.55
C ALA A 183 -20.89 12.48 -5.20
N ASN A 184 -21.34 11.24 -4.95
CA ASN A 184 -21.97 10.88 -3.68
C ASN A 184 -20.97 10.88 -2.52
N SER A 185 -19.70 10.61 -2.75
CA SER A 185 -18.67 10.80 -1.73
C SER A 185 -18.53 12.27 -1.33
N TYR A 186 -18.65 13.21 -2.28
CA TYR A 186 -18.66 14.64 -1.97
C TYR A 186 -19.91 15.07 -1.19
N TYR A 187 -21.09 14.50 -1.55
CA TYR A 187 -22.31 14.74 -0.77
C TYR A 187 -22.16 14.23 0.65
N ALA A 188 -21.66 13.00 0.86
CA ALA A 188 -21.38 12.47 2.19
C ALA A 188 -20.47 13.40 3.00
N MET A 189 -19.34 13.80 2.44
CA MET A 189 -18.40 14.70 3.13
C MET A 189 -19.02 16.07 3.43
N SER A 190 -19.84 16.61 2.52
CA SER A 190 -20.55 17.89 2.71
C SER A 190 -21.62 17.80 3.79
N ASN A 191 -22.42 16.71 3.79
CA ASN A 191 -23.48 16.48 4.78
C ASN A 191 -22.91 16.39 6.21
N GLY A 192 -21.72 15.81 6.36
CA GLY A 192 -21.08 15.62 7.66
C GLY A 192 -20.72 16.92 8.38
N GLY A 193 -20.36 17.98 7.66
CA GLY A 193 -19.92 19.23 8.27
C GLY A 193 -18.84 19.04 9.34
N TRP A 194 -18.90 19.81 10.42
CA TRP A 194 -17.92 19.74 11.51
C TRP A 194 -18.16 18.56 12.48
N PHE A 195 -19.41 18.24 12.81
CA PHE A 195 -19.76 17.31 13.89
C PHE A 195 -20.54 16.07 13.43
N GLY A 196 -20.88 15.98 12.14
CA GLY A 196 -21.57 14.84 11.55
C GLY A 196 -23.06 14.79 11.82
N LEU A 197 -23.72 13.85 11.14
CA LEU A 197 -25.15 13.56 11.31
C LEU A 197 -25.44 12.63 12.50
N GLY A 198 -24.42 12.12 13.14
CA GLY A 198 -24.48 11.08 14.18
C GLY A 198 -24.26 9.67 13.63
N LEU A 199 -23.72 8.80 14.50
CA LEU A 199 -23.47 7.40 14.16
C LEU A 199 -24.74 6.70 13.69
N GLY A 200 -24.67 6.03 12.58
CA GLY A 200 -25.77 5.31 11.99
C GLY A 200 -26.69 6.14 11.08
N ASN A 201 -26.56 7.46 11.06
CA ASN A 201 -27.46 8.40 10.38
C ASN A 201 -26.96 8.85 9.00
N SER A 202 -25.93 8.23 8.45
CA SER A 202 -25.49 8.56 7.09
C SER A 202 -26.63 8.34 6.08
N ILE A 203 -26.82 9.30 5.20
CA ILE A 203 -27.79 9.26 4.10
C ILE A 203 -27.19 8.45 2.95
N GLU A 204 -25.95 8.74 2.61
CA GLU A 204 -25.29 8.16 1.42
C GLU A 204 -25.08 6.65 1.52
N LYS A 205 -24.92 6.10 2.73
CA LYS A 205 -24.81 4.63 2.92
C LYS A 205 -26.11 3.88 2.67
N GLN A 206 -27.26 4.56 2.59
CA GLN A 206 -28.59 3.95 2.37
C GLN A 206 -28.82 3.51 0.92
N GLY A 207 -27.75 3.29 0.16
CA GLY A 207 -27.80 2.81 -1.22
C GLY A 207 -27.48 3.88 -2.27
N TYR A 208 -27.22 5.12 -1.87
CA TYR A 208 -26.83 6.19 -2.77
C TYR A 208 -25.33 6.09 -3.16
N LEU A 209 -24.46 5.77 -2.20
CA LEU A 209 -23.02 5.60 -2.44
C LEU A 209 -22.69 4.11 -2.64
N PRO A 210 -22.36 3.66 -3.85
CA PRO A 210 -21.82 2.32 -4.09
C PRO A 210 -20.49 2.17 -3.33
N GLU A 211 -20.20 0.96 -2.86
CA GLU A 211 -18.95 0.64 -2.13
C GLU A 211 -18.73 1.52 -0.88
N ALA A 212 -19.82 2.03 -0.26
CA ALA A 212 -19.78 2.84 0.94
C ALA A 212 -19.07 2.17 2.11
N HIS A 213 -19.13 0.84 2.20
CA HIS A 213 -18.54 0.04 3.27
C HIS A 213 -17.11 -0.44 2.96
N THR A 214 -16.63 -0.29 1.74
CA THR A 214 -15.29 -0.71 1.29
C THR A 214 -14.40 0.50 1.01
N ASP A 215 -14.39 0.99 -0.21
CA ASP A 215 -13.45 2.01 -0.68
C ASP A 215 -13.79 3.42 -0.20
N PHE A 216 -15.07 3.70 0.02
CA PHE A 216 -15.59 5.00 0.42
C PHE A 216 -15.99 5.10 1.89
N VAL A 217 -15.63 4.11 2.71
CA VAL A 217 -16.00 4.08 4.13
C VAL A 217 -15.57 5.33 4.88
N PHE A 218 -14.42 5.93 4.54
CA PHE A 218 -13.96 7.14 5.22
C PHE A 218 -14.81 8.38 4.88
N ALA A 219 -15.43 8.44 3.70
CA ALA A 219 -16.43 9.46 3.37
C ALA A 219 -17.68 9.32 4.26
N ILE A 220 -18.14 8.08 4.51
CA ILE A 220 -19.25 7.81 5.46
C ILE A 220 -18.86 8.17 6.90
N VAL A 221 -17.61 7.91 7.29
CA VAL A 221 -17.12 8.35 8.60
C VAL A 221 -17.18 9.88 8.75
N ILE A 222 -16.83 10.62 7.69
CA ILE A 222 -16.97 12.08 7.69
C ILE A 222 -18.45 12.47 7.77
N GLU A 223 -19.36 11.80 7.06
CA GLU A 223 -20.78 12.09 7.11
C GLU A 223 -21.37 11.85 8.50
N GLU A 224 -21.00 10.75 9.16
CA GLU A 224 -21.56 10.39 10.47
C GLU A 224 -20.92 11.13 11.66
N LEU A 225 -19.58 11.27 11.66
CA LEU A 225 -18.82 11.85 12.77
C LEU A 225 -18.35 13.29 12.53
N GLY A 226 -18.56 13.80 11.34
CA GLY A 226 -18.06 15.10 10.91
C GLY A 226 -16.55 15.16 10.74
N PHE A 227 -16.07 16.34 10.36
CA PHE A 227 -14.64 16.58 10.16
C PHE A 227 -13.82 16.33 11.44
N VAL A 228 -14.35 16.70 12.62
CA VAL A 228 -13.65 16.52 13.91
C VAL A 228 -13.49 15.04 14.24
N GLY A 229 -14.55 14.24 14.15
CA GLY A 229 -14.48 12.80 14.45
C GLY A 229 -13.61 12.03 13.45
N ALA A 230 -13.75 12.34 12.16
CA ALA A 230 -12.92 11.76 11.11
C ALA A 230 -11.43 12.10 11.30
N SER A 231 -11.11 13.36 11.65
CA SER A 231 -9.74 13.78 11.94
C SER A 231 -9.14 13.05 13.13
N LEU A 232 -9.93 12.77 14.18
CA LEU A 232 -9.47 11.98 15.32
C LEU A 232 -9.13 10.54 14.92
N ILE A 233 -9.98 9.89 14.13
CA ILE A 233 -9.72 8.53 13.61
C ILE A 233 -8.46 8.53 12.75
N LEU A 234 -8.32 9.51 11.87
CA LEU A 234 -7.16 9.65 11.03
C LEU A 234 -5.88 9.87 11.85
N ALA A 235 -5.94 10.70 12.88
CA ALA A 235 -4.81 10.94 13.78
C ALA A 235 -4.39 9.65 14.52
N LEU A 236 -5.33 8.82 14.95
CA LEU A 236 -5.06 7.52 15.57
C LEU A 236 -4.38 6.56 14.58
N LEU A 237 -4.83 6.53 13.32
CA LEU A 237 -4.19 5.72 12.28
C LEU A 237 -2.77 6.21 11.98
N PHE A 238 -2.56 7.52 11.83
CA PHE A 238 -1.21 8.06 11.64
C PHE A 238 -0.32 7.83 12.85
N PHE A 239 -0.84 7.89 14.07
CA PHE A 239 -0.09 7.51 15.27
C PHE A 239 0.34 6.04 15.22
N LEU A 240 -0.53 5.12 14.82
CA LEU A 240 -0.19 3.70 14.62
C LEU A 240 0.90 3.55 13.57
N ILE A 241 0.74 4.16 12.40
CA ILE A 241 1.72 4.11 11.30
C ILE A 241 3.08 4.65 11.76
N LEU A 242 3.09 5.78 12.46
CA LEU A 242 4.30 6.37 13.04
C LEU A 242 4.98 5.40 14.03
N ARG A 243 4.20 4.75 14.89
CA ARG A 243 4.72 3.74 15.84
C ARG A 243 5.37 2.56 15.09
N VAL A 244 4.75 2.08 14.02
CA VAL A 244 5.31 1.01 13.17
C VAL A 244 6.64 1.43 12.55
N ILE A 245 6.71 2.64 11.96
CA ILE A 245 7.93 3.18 11.37
C ILE A 245 9.03 3.37 12.45
N LEU A 246 8.67 3.89 13.63
CA LEU A 246 9.61 4.08 14.73
C LEU A 246 10.18 2.75 15.25
N VAL A 247 9.42 1.65 15.24
CA VAL A 247 9.95 0.31 15.54
C VAL A 247 11.04 -0.04 14.54
N GLY A 248 10.83 0.20 13.25
CA GLY A 248 11.81 -0.04 12.21
C GLY A 248 13.08 0.81 12.35
N ILE A 249 12.93 2.12 12.60
CA ILE A 249 14.06 3.04 12.78
C ILE A 249 14.92 2.66 14.01
N ARG A 250 14.29 2.11 15.05
CA ARG A 250 14.97 1.72 16.31
C ARG A 250 15.52 0.30 16.29
N ALA A 251 15.15 -0.51 15.32
CA ALA A 251 15.60 -1.89 15.19
C ALA A 251 17.09 -1.92 14.83
N LYS A 252 17.85 -2.79 15.52
CA LYS A 252 19.28 -3.01 15.26
C LYS A 252 19.51 -4.00 14.12
N ASN A 253 18.58 -4.96 13.97
CA ASN A 253 18.64 -5.94 12.89
C ASN A 253 18.16 -5.29 11.59
N PRO A 254 18.97 -5.27 10.52
CA PRO A 254 18.59 -4.67 9.23
C PRO A 254 17.31 -5.25 8.63
N PHE A 255 17.08 -6.56 8.75
CA PHE A 255 15.86 -7.20 8.28
C PHE A 255 14.62 -6.68 9.03
N ASN A 256 14.71 -6.61 10.37
CA ASN A 256 13.64 -6.09 11.22
C ASN A 256 13.32 -4.64 10.90
N SER A 257 14.37 -3.83 10.70
CA SER A 257 14.24 -2.42 10.29
C SER A 257 13.49 -2.29 8.98
N MET A 258 13.98 -2.96 7.93
CA MET A 258 13.38 -2.89 6.59
C MET A 258 11.94 -3.43 6.55
N MET A 259 11.67 -4.50 7.30
CA MET A 259 10.32 -5.09 7.38
C MET A 259 9.33 -4.11 8.02
N ALA A 260 9.67 -3.52 9.16
CA ALA A 260 8.78 -2.58 9.86
C ALA A 260 8.59 -1.28 9.07
N ILE A 261 9.66 -0.72 8.48
CA ILE A 261 9.56 0.49 7.63
C ILE A 261 8.73 0.20 6.39
N GLY A 262 8.90 -0.96 5.75
CA GLY A 262 8.12 -1.36 4.58
C GLY A 262 6.62 -1.50 4.90
N ILE A 263 6.26 -2.13 6.02
CA ILE A 263 4.87 -2.24 6.47
C ILE A 263 4.28 -0.86 6.78
N GLY A 264 5.00 -0.03 7.53
CA GLY A 264 4.54 1.33 7.86
C GLY A 264 4.39 2.21 6.62
N GLY A 265 5.33 2.13 5.68
CA GLY A 265 5.28 2.83 4.40
C GLY A 265 4.12 2.37 3.53
N MET A 266 3.88 1.06 3.44
CA MET A 266 2.73 0.49 2.74
C MET A 266 1.40 1.02 3.30
N MET A 267 1.21 1.00 4.62
CA MET A 267 0.01 1.52 5.25
C MET A 267 -0.16 3.02 5.02
N LEU A 268 0.93 3.79 5.06
CA LEU A 268 0.93 5.23 4.79
C LEU A 268 0.46 5.51 3.36
N VAL A 269 1.04 4.83 2.37
CA VAL A 269 0.67 4.96 0.96
C VAL A 269 -0.79 4.58 0.74
N GLN A 270 -1.24 3.45 1.29
CA GLN A 270 -2.63 2.98 1.18
C GLN A 270 -3.60 4.03 1.73
N THR A 271 -3.31 4.63 2.89
CA THR A 271 -4.12 5.69 3.50
C THR A 271 -4.22 6.91 2.59
N PHE A 272 -3.07 7.39 2.05
CA PHE A 272 -3.06 8.55 1.17
C PHE A 272 -3.78 8.31 -0.16
N ILE A 273 -3.64 7.12 -0.74
CA ILE A 273 -4.34 6.76 -1.98
C ILE A 273 -5.86 6.71 -1.76
N ASN A 274 -6.34 6.14 -0.65
CA ASN A 274 -7.76 6.12 -0.36
C ASN A 274 -8.31 7.54 -0.14
N ILE A 275 -7.70 8.32 0.76
CA ILE A 275 -8.14 9.70 1.03
C ILE A 275 -8.08 10.55 -0.23
N GLY A 276 -7.00 10.44 -1.02
CA GLY A 276 -6.86 11.16 -2.27
C GLY A 276 -7.94 10.79 -3.29
N GLY A 277 -8.34 9.51 -3.32
CA GLY A 277 -9.41 9.02 -4.20
C GLY A 277 -10.79 9.55 -3.83
N ILE A 278 -11.17 9.50 -2.54
CA ILE A 278 -12.48 9.96 -2.08
C ILE A 278 -12.61 11.50 -2.10
N SER A 279 -11.50 12.21 -1.91
CA SER A 279 -11.46 13.69 -1.94
C SER A 279 -11.29 14.27 -3.35
N GLY A 280 -11.07 13.42 -4.38
CA GLY A 280 -10.82 13.87 -5.74
C GLY A 280 -9.49 14.58 -5.94
N LEU A 281 -8.48 14.31 -5.12
CA LEU A 281 -7.10 14.75 -5.37
C LEU A 281 -6.40 13.87 -6.41
N ILE A 282 -6.80 12.61 -6.47
CA ILE A 282 -6.37 11.63 -7.47
C ILE A 282 -7.60 10.86 -7.97
N PRO A 283 -7.54 10.22 -9.15
CA PRO A 283 -8.60 9.32 -9.59
C PRO A 283 -8.88 8.22 -8.57
N SER A 284 -10.14 7.91 -8.30
CA SER A 284 -10.51 6.84 -7.37
C SER A 284 -9.93 5.50 -7.83
N THR A 285 -9.27 4.76 -6.93
CA THR A 285 -8.51 3.57 -7.28
C THR A 285 -9.14 2.26 -6.79
N GLY A 286 -10.17 2.33 -5.94
CA GLY A 286 -10.78 1.15 -5.35
C GLY A 286 -9.94 0.51 -4.24
N VAL A 287 -9.09 1.30 -3.59
CA VAL A 287 -8.25 0.84 -2.48
C VAL A 287 -8.99 1.03 -1.16
N THR A 288 -8.97 0.00 -0.33
CA THR A 288 -9.59 0.01 1.00
C THR A 288 -8.84 0.93 1.97
N PHE A 289 -9.58 1.57 2.91
CA PHE A 289 -8.99 2.32 4.01
C PHE A 289 -8.49 1.37 5.11
N PRO A 290 -7.24 1.51 5.59
CA PRO A 290 -6.67 0.57 6.56
C PRO A 290 -7.51 0.44 7.83
N PHE A 291 -7.80 -0.79 8.24
CA PHE A 291 -8.57 -1.21 9.43
C PHE A 291 -10.02 -0.75 9.50
N LEU A 292 -10.48 0.14 8.65
CA LEU A 292 -11.83 0.69 8.70
C LEU A 292 -12.76 0.06 7.67
N SER A 293 -12.23 -0.22 6.48
CA SER A 293 -13.01 -0.82 5.38
C SER A 293 -13.45 -2.24 5.72
N GLN A 294 -14.65 -2.58 5.33
CA GLN A 294 -15.17 -3.95 5.36
C GLN A 294 -14.51 -4.78 4.22
N GLY A 295 -13.20 -4.87 4.25
CA GLY A 295 -12.41 -5.65 3.32
C GLY A 295 -11.79 -6.84 4.05
N GLY A 296 -12.46 -8.02 4.07
CA GLY A 296 -11.98 -9.18 4.82
C GLY A 296 -10.50 -9.50 4.56
N ASN A 297 -10.08 -9.49 3.30
CA ASN A 297 -8.68 -9.75 2.92
C ASN A 297 -7.73 -8.65 3.42
N SER A 298 -8.08 -7.38 3.22
CA SER A 298 -7.26 -6.25 3.65
C SER A 298 -7.07 -6.25 5.17
N LEU A 299 -8.14 -6.48 5.94
CA LEU A 299 -8.06 -6.56 7.39
C LEU A 299 -7.16 -7.70 7.87
N TRP A 300 -7.30 -8.89 7.28
CA TRP A 300 -6.44 -10.04 7.59
C TRP A 300 -4.98 -9.75 7.31
N VAL A 301 -4.68 -9.23 6.13
CA VAL A 301 -3.31 -8.92 5.70
C VAL A 301 -2.67 -7.87 6.59
N LEU A 302 -3.40 -6.79 6.91
CA LEU A 302 -2.90 -5.74 7.80
C LEU A 302 -2.72 -6.25 9.24
N SER A 303 -3.61 -7.13 9.72
CA SER A 303 -3.47 -7.74 11.05
C SER A 303 -2.22 -8.60 11.14
N VAL A 304 -1.94 -9.41 10.11
CA VAL A 304 -0.71 -10.21 10.01
C VAL A 304 0.51 -9.30 9.93
N ALA A 305 0.45 -8.22 9.13
CA ALA A 305 1.54 -7.25 9.03
C ALA A 305 1.87 -6.60 10.38
N ILE A 306 0.85 -6.18 11.15
CA ILE A 306 1.06 -5.62 12.50
C ILE A 306 1.59 -6.69 13.47
N ALA A 307 1.13 -7.93 13.38
CA ALA A 307 1.66 -9.02 14.19
C ALA A 307 3.17 -9.23 13.96
N PHE A 308 3.65 -9.13 12.72
CA PHE A 308 5.08 -9.13 12.42
C PHE A 308 5.81 -7.97 13.13
N VAL A 309 5.28 -6.76 13.07
CA VAL A 309 5.90 -5.58 13.71
C VAL A 309 5.92 -5.72 15.23
N LEU A 310 4.85 -6.23 15.84
CA LEU A 310 4.80 -6.49 17.29
C LEU A 310 5.85 -7.53 17.70
N ASN A 311 6.02 -8.58 16.91
CA ASN A 311 7.05 -9.60 17.14
C ASN A 311 8.46 -9.00 17.03
N ILE A 312 8.70 -8.13 16.02
CA ILE A 312 9.95 -7.40 15.84
C ILE A 312 10.24 -6.53 17.07
N ASP A 313 9.28 -5.71 17.53
CA ASP A 313 9.46 -4.83 18.70
C ASP A 313 9.77 -5.64 19.96
N ALA A 314 9.06 -6.73 20.19
CA ALA A 314 9.32 -7.63 21.32
C ALA A 314 10.71 -8.27 21.26
N SER A 315 11.13 -8.71 20.08
CA SER A 315 12.44 -9.34 19.85
C SER A 315 13.57 -8.34 20.08
N GLU A 316 13.49 -7.14 19.53
CA GLU A 316 14.47 -6.07 19.69
C GLU A 316 14.56 -5.61 21.16
N LYS A 317 13.45 -5.51 21.87
CA LYS A 317 13.44 -5.21 23.32
C LYS A 317 14.15 -6.28 24.15
N ARG A 318 13.88 -7.55 23.85
CA ARG A 318 14.57 -8.67 24.54
C ARG A 318 16.06 -8.65 24.32
N LEU A 319 16.53 -8.33 23.11
CA LEU A 319 17.94 -8.20 22.81
C LEU A 319 18.59 -7.05 23.59
N ARG A 320 17.91 -5.90 23.69
CA ARG A 320 18.42 -4.75 24.49
C ARG A 320 18.52 -5.09 25.97
N MET A 321 17.49 -5.69 26.57
CA MET A 321 17.52 -6.08 27.98
C MET A 321 18.64 -7.08 28.28
N LYS A 322 18.90 -8.04 27.39
CA LYS A 322 20.02 -8.97 27.55
C LYS A 322 21.38 -8.24 27.52
N GLN A 323 21.56 -7.30 26.62
CA GLN A 323 22.80 -6.52 26.52
C GLN A 323 23.03 -5.63 27.77
N GLU A 324 21.95 -5.00 28.26
CA GLU A 324 22.00 -4.21 29.49
C GLU A 324 22.28 -5.07 30.71
N GLY A 325 21.66 -6.25 30.83
CA GLY A 325 21.92 -7.23 31.91
C GLY A 325 23.38 -7.68 31.93
N ILE A 326 23.97 -8.00 30.80
CA ILE A 326 25.40 -8.36 30.72
C ILE A 326 26.29 -7.20 31.15
N LEU A 327 25.97 -5.97 30.74
CA LEU A 327 26.72 -4.77 31.17
C LEU A 327 26.61 -4.52 32.68
N PHE A 328 25.47 -4.82 33.31
CA PHE A 328 25.33 -4.72 34.76
C PHE A 328 26.12 -5.79 35.51
N GLU A 329 26.13 -7.05 35.00
CA GLU A 329 26.95 -8.12 35.57
C GLU A 329 28.46 -7.84 35.46
N GLU A 330 28.95 -7.32 34.33
CA GLU A 330 30.37 -6.92 34.19
C GLU A 330 30.71 -5.77 35.09
N LYS A 331 29.88 -4.72 35.20
CA LYS A 331 30.11 -3.61 36.12
C LYS A 331 30.06 -4.05 37.61
N GLY A 332 29.21 -5.03 37.93
CA GLY A 332 29.13 -5.63 39.25
C GLY A 332 30.40 -6.40 39.62
N LYS A 333 30.96 -7.15 38.66
CA LYS A 333 32.24 -7.86 38.85
C LYS A 333 33.43 -6.91 39.03
N ILE A 334 33.49 -5.83 38.25
CA ILE A 334 34.57 -4.83 38.37
C ILE A 334 34.53 -4.11 39.74
N LYS A 335 33.35 -3.84 40.30
CA LYS A 335 33.22 -3.26 41.65
C LYS A 335 33.58 -4.23 42.79
N SER A 336 33.61 -5.54 42.56
CA SER A 336 34.01 -6.51 43.59
C SER A 336 35.51 -6.74 43.67
N TYR A 337 36.31 -6.11 42.81
CA TYR A 337 37.78 -6.18 42.82
C TYR A 337 38.46 -4.93 43.39
N TYR A 338 37.70 -3.99 43.92
CA TYR A 338 38.15 -2.81 44.66
C TYR A 338 37.51 -2.80 46.07
#